data_39862fa6fe5d604f467a0f6f436618d8
#
_entry.id   39862fa6fe5d604f467a0f6f436618d8
#
_cell.length_a   1.000
_cell.length_b   1.000
_cell.length_c   1.000
_cell.angle_alpha   90.00
_cell.angle_beta   90.00
_cell.angle_gamma   90.00
#
_symmetry.space_group_name_H-M   'P 1'
#
loop_
_entity.id
_entity.type
_entity.pdbx_description
1 polymer ?
#
loop_
_entity_poly.entity_id
_entity_poly.type
_entity_poly.pdbx_seq_one_letter_code
_entity_poly.pdbx_strand_id
1 'polypeptide(L)'
;MRLFWKQKKMGIDLVVEDDEKDQFVVGGVRETKRGIEALAKTTGYDPSRAIKGLSSIEEGKTFVENFQPWREFFPGEELNVELE
;
A
#
# COMPACT_ATOMS: atom_id res chain seq x y z
N MET A 1 7.39 10.09 -11.31
CA MET A 1 6.38 9.29 -10.59
C MET A 1 6.34 9.67 -9.13
N ARG A 2 5.17 9.53 -8.53
CA ARG A 2 4.96 9.80 -7.10
C ARG A 2 4.44 8.56 -6.41
N LEU A 3 4.82 8.37 -5.15
CA LEU A 3 4.35 7.25 -4.32
C LEU A 3 3.81 7.85 -3.01
N PHE A 4 2.53 7.63 -2.75
CA PHE A 4 1.90 8.26 -1.58
C PHE A 4 0.69 7.46 -1.10
N TRP A 5 0.30 7.70 0.15
CA TRP A 5 -0.91 7.13 0.73
C TRP A 5 -2.09 8.04 0.42
N LYS A 6 -3.14 7.46 -0.17
CA LYS A 6 -4.34 8.20 -0.56
C LYS A 6 -5.51 7.79 0.33
N GLN A 7 -6.14 8.78 0.95
CA GLN A 7 -7.29 8.55 1.81
C GLN A 7 -8.46 7.98 1.02
N LYS A 8 -9.08 6.94 1.55
CA LYS A 8 -10.28 6.33 1.02
C LYS A 8 -11.34 6.28 2.12
N LYS A 9 -12.58 5.90 1.74
CA LYS A 9 -13.70 5.89 2.67
C LYS A 9 -13.47 4.97 3.87
N MET A 10 -12.93 3.78 3.64
CA MET A 10 -12.76 2.76 4.68
C MET A 10 -11.29 2.46 4.99
N GLY A 11 -10.41 3.36 4.64
CA GLY A 11 -8.99 3.17 4.88
C GLY A 11 -8.14 4.02 3.97
N ILE A 12 -6.96 3.52 3.63
CA ILE A 12 -6.02 4.23 2.76
C ILE A 12 -5.41 3.27 1.75
N ASP A 13 -5.08 3.79 0.58
CA ASP A 13 -4.38 3.04 -0.46
C ASP A 13 -2.99 3.60 -0.67
N LEU A 14 -2.01 2.71 -0.90
CA LEU A 14 -0.69 3.10 -1.35
C LEU A 14 -0.72 3.18 -2.87
N VAL A 15 -0.43 4.36 -3.41
CA VAL A 15 -0.65 4.67 -4.82
C VAL A 15 0.63 5.15 -5.47
N VAL A 16 0.90 4.64 -6.68
CA VAL A 16 1.91 5.19 -7.59
C VAL A 16 1.17 6.03 -8.61
N GLU A 17 1.56 7.29 -8.77
CA GLU A 17 1.00 8.18 -9.78
C GLU A 17 2.08 8.47 -10.82
N ASP A 18 1.76 8.22 -12.10
CA ASP A 18 2.72 8.45 -13.18
C ASP A 18 2.66 9.90 -13.67
N ASP A 19 3.49 10.22 -14.68
CA ASP A 19 3.59 11.57 -15.20
C ASP A 19 2.31 12.01 -15.93
N GLU A 20 1.48 11.06 -16.33
CA GLU A 20 0.20 11.33 -16.99
C GLU A 20 -0.96 11.43 -16.00
N LYS A 21 -0.67 11.38 -14.69
CA LYS A 21 -1.63 11.43 -13.59
C LYS A 21 -2.48 10.16 -13.44
N ASP A 22 -2.09 9.07 -14.09
CA ASP A 22 -2.72 7.78 -13.88
C ASP A 22 -2.24 7.21 -12.55
N GLN A 23 -3.17 6.63 -11.79
CA GLN A 23 -2.90 6.12 -10.46
C GLN A 23 -3.03 4.59 -10.42
N PHE A 24 -2.08 3.95 -9.75
CA PHE A 24 -2.01 2.49 -9.61
C PHE A 24 -1.91 2.15 -8.14
N VAL A 25 -2.85 1.35 -7.64
CA VAL A 25 -2.84 0.93 -6.24
C VAL A 25 -1.90 -0.25 -6.09
N VAL A 26 -0.91 -0.13 -5.21
CA VAL A 26 0.07 -1.20 -4.95
C VAL A 26 -0.06 -1.80 -3.55
N GLY A 27 -0.96 -1.26 -2.74
CA GLY A 27 -1.24 -1.79 -1.41
C GLY A 27 -2.35 -1.02 -0.76
N GLY A 28 -2.76 -1.45 0.43
CA GLY A 28 -3.80 -0.75 1.13
C GLY A 28 -3.97 -1.21 2.57
N VAL A 29 -4.62 -0.36 3.35
CA VAL A 29 -4.98 -0.64 4.73
C VAL A 29 -6.46 -0.32 4.88
N ARG A 30 -7.20 -1.21 5.54
CA ARG A 30 -8.66 -1.08 5.72
C ARG A 30 -9.04 -1.21 7.17
N GLU A 31 -10.01 -0.41 7.60
CA GLU A 31 -10.65 -0.58 8.88
C GLU A 31 -11.84 -1.51 8.70
N THR A 32 -11.90 -2.56 9.50
CA THR A 32 -13.00 -3.51 9.48
C THR A 32 -13.56 -3.68 10.89
N LYS A 33 -14.70 -4.35 11.00
CA LYS A 33 -15.29 -4.65 12.30
C LYS A 33 -14.39 -5.53 13.16
N ARG A 34 -13.43 -6.24 12.54
CA ARG A 34 -12.51 -7.16 13.22
C ARG A 34 -11.13 -6.57 13.44
N GLY A 35 -10.96 -5.25 13.19
CA GLY A 35 -9.70 -4.57 13.34
C GLY A 35 -9.16 -4.07 12.02
N ILE A 36 -7.87 -3.78 12.01
CA ILE A 36 -7.20 -3.22 10.83
C ILE A 36 -6.61 -4.36 10.00
N GLU A 37 -6.82 -4.30 8.69
CA GLU A 37 -6.26 -5.26 7.74
C GLU A 37 -5.36 -4.53 6.75
N ALA A 38 -4.26 -5.17 6.35
CA ALA A 38 -3.32 -4.58 5.40
C ALA A 38 -2.95 -5.58 4.33
N LEU A 39 -2.70 -5.07 3.12
CA LEU A 39 -2.32 -5.87 1.97
C LEU A 39 -1.26 -5.14 1.16
N ALA A 40 -0.15 -5.82 0.86
CA ALA A 40 0.84 -5.38 -0.12
C ALA A 40 0.61 -6.21 -1.38
N LYS A 41 0.23 -5.56 -2.49
CA LYS A 41 -0.04 -6.28 -3.73
C LYS A 41 1.21 -6.94 -4.28
N THR A 42 1.02 -8.02 -5.03
CA THR A 42 2.11 -8.72 -5.70
C THR A 42 1.62 -9.21 -7.06
N THR A 43 2.55 -9.45 -7.97
CA THR A 43 2.24 -9.99 -9.30
C THR A 43 1.92 -11.48 -9.25
N GLY A 44 2.32 -12.16 -8.18
CA GLY A 44 2.05 -13.57 -7.96
C GLY A 44 1.07 -13.78 -6.81
N TYR A 45 1.13 -14.96 -6.21
CA TYR A 45 0.32 -15.28 -5.04
C TYR A 45 1.24 -15.46 -3.84
N ASP A 46 1.04 -14.65 -2.81
CA ASP A 46 1.83 -14.72 -1.59
C ASP A 46 0.95 -14.32 -0.40
N PRO A 47 0.41 -15.31 0.35
CA PRO A 47 -0.48 -15.00 1.46
C PRO A 47 0.20 -14.24 2.61
N SER A 48 1.53 -14.25 2.69
CA SER A 48 2.24 -13.48 3.72
C SER A 48 2.14 -11.97 3.51
N ARG A 49 1.66 -11.52 2.33
CA ARG A 49 1.53 -10.11 1.99
C ARG A 49 0.22 -9.51 2.51
N ALA A 50 -0.59 -10.27 3.20
CA ALA A 50 -1.83 -9.80 3.82
C ALA A 50 -1.81 -10.13 5.32
N ILE A 51 -2.35 -9.22 6.12
CA ILE A 51 -2.43 -9.41 7.57
C ILE A 51 -3.73 -8.81 8.08
N LYS A 52 -4.28 -9.43 9.15
CA LYS A 52 -5.52 -9.00 9.80
C LYS A 52 -5.27 -8.76 11.29
N GLY A 53 -6.19 -8.04 11.91
CA GLY A 53 -6.18 -7.88 13.37
C GLY A 53 -5.11 -6.94 13.89
N LEU A 54 -4.66 -6.00 13.05
CA LEU A 54 -3.73 -4.96 13.52
C LEU A 54 -4.49 -3.94 14.36
N SER A 55 -3.77 -3.23 15.23
CA SER A 55 -4.38 -2.29 16.15
C SER A 55 -4.43 -0.85 15.63
N SER A 56 -3.69 -0.53 14.57
CA SER A 56 -3.68 0.83 14.04
C SER A 56 -3.40 0.87 12.53
N ILE A 57 -3.81 1.96 11.90
CA ILE A 57 -3.50 2.24 10.49
C ILE A 57 -1.99 2.34 10.31
N GLU A 58 -1.27 2.93 11.26
CA GLU A 58 0.18 3.07 11.17
C GLU A 58 0.89 1.71 11.10
N GLU A 59 0.42 0.72 11.87
CA GLU A 59 0.96 -0.62 11.77
C GLU A 59 0.73 -1.21 10.38
N GLY A 60 -0.45 -0.95 9.80
CA GLY A 60 -0.78 -1.40 8.46
C GLY A 60 0.13 -0.78 7.41
N LYS A 61 0.37 0.54 7.51
CA LYS A 61 1.27 1.24 6.59
C LYS A 61 2.68 0.65 6.65
N THR A 62 3.19 0.45 7.85
CA THR A 62 4.52 -0.13 8.04
C THR A 62 4.60 -1.52 7.43
N PHE A 63 3.58 -2.34 7.64
CA PHE A 63 3.51 -3.68 7.07
C PHE A 63 3.63 -3.64 5.54
N VAL A 64 2.83 -2.80 4.90
CA VAL A 64 2.82 -2.68 3.43
C VAL A 64 4.15 -2.14 2.92
N GLU A 65 4.66 -1.08 3.54
CA GLU A 65 5.89 -0.43 3.09
C GLU A 65 7.10 -1.35 3.20
N ASN A 66 7.12 -2.25 4.19
CA ASN A 66 8.22 -3.20 4.35
C ASN A 66 8.36 -4.16 3.17
N PHE A 67 7.26 -4.47 2.48
CA PHE A 67 7.33 -5.30 1.27
C PHE A 67 7.79 -4.54 0.05
N GLN A 68 7.72 -3.21 0.06
CA GLN A 68 8.05 -2.36 -1.09
C GLN A 68 7.34 -2.83 -2.37
N PRO A 69 6.00 -2.96 -2.36
CA PRO A 69 5.28 -3.56 -3.48
C PRO A 69 5.42 -2.77 -4.79
N TRP A 70 5.70 -1.49 -4.72
CA TRP A 70 5.91 -0.66 -5.90
C TRP A 70 7.08 -1.15 -6.75
N ARG A 71 8.05 -1.84 -6.16
CA ARG A 71 9.22 -2.35 -6.89
C ARG A 71 8.87 -3.47 -7.84
N GLU A 72 7.81 -4.22 -7.55
CA GLU A 72 7.37 -5.30 -8.43
C GLU A 72 6.68 -4.77 -9.67
N PHE A 73 5.88 -3.71 -9.51
CA PHE A 73 5.08 -3.16 -10.59
C PHE A 73 5.83 -2.11 -11.40
N PHE A 74 6.80 -1.45 -10.79
CA PHE A 74 7.57 -0.37 -11.41
C PHE A 74 9.07 -0.60 -11.18
N PRO A 75 9.61 -1.72 -11.71
CA PRO A 75 11.03 -2.02 -11.51
C PRO A 75 11.90 -0.96 -12.18
N GLY A 76 13.00 -0.61 -11.50
CA GLY A 76 13.90 0.42 -12.01
C GLY A 76 13.56 1.84 -11.58
N GLU A 77 12.37 2.07 -11.01
CA GLU A 77 12.01 3.36 -10.46
C GLU A 77 12.42 3.44 -9.00
N GLU A 78 13.13 4.49 -8.64
CA GLU A 78 13.47 4.73 -7.24
C GLU A 78 12.40 5.64 -6.62
N LEU A 79 11.50 5.03 -5.87
CA LEU A 79 10.38 5.74 -5.28
C LEU A 79 10.49 5.71 -3.76
N ASN A 80 10.15 6.84 -3.15
CA ASN A 80 10.06 6.97 -1.70
C ASN A 80 8.64 7.40 -1.35
N VAL A 81 8.09 6.82 -0.28
CA VAL A 81 6.76 7.20 0.16
C VAL A 81 6.77 8.66 0.61
N GLU A 82 5.90 9.47 0.01
CA GLU A 82 5.81 10.88 0.37
C GLU A 82 5.17 11.03 1.75
N LEU A 83 5.71 11.95 2.53
CA LEU A 83 5.12 12.31 3.81
C LEU A 83 3.92 13.22 3.57
N GLU A 84 2.88 13.01 4.36
CA GLU A 84 1.68 13.84 4.30
C GLU A 84 1.86 15.16 5.04
#